data_fe6016f116bf500fd77a2e45db00faa8
#
_entry.id   fe6016f116bf500fd77a2e45db00faa8
#
_cell.length_a   1.000
_cell.length_b   1.000
_cell.length_c   1.000
_cell.angle_alpha   90.00
_cell.angle_beta   90.00
_cell.angle_gamma   90.00
#
_symmetry.space_group_name_H-M   'P 1'
#
loop_
_entity.id
_entity.type
_entity.pdbx_description
1 polymer ?
#
loop_
_entity_poly.entity_id
_entity_poly.type
_entity_poly.pdbx_seq_one_letter_code
_entity_poly.pdbx_strand_id
1 'polypeptide(L)'
;MCQEKKYTGIDRREFLRIGLAGTTSVFLGWDGLADAMQIAASEPFVFPAPVYRTLGRTGLKITIVSFGAMLTPESEVMEIAFDHGVNYVDTARRYMGGNNEGTVGRALKGKRDKIYVATKISPSSRSKEAIFKDVETSLRELGTDYVDIIQLHNVTSREDRILNPEIRETLVRLKEQGKVRFFGVTSHTNEAEVLNAIVDDKDRFFDTALV
;
A
#
# COMPACT_ATOMS: atom_id res chain seq x y z
N MET A 1 -8.45 3.24 35.39
CA MET A 1 -8.64 4.63 34.94
C MET A 1 -7.58 4.91 33.90
N CYS A 2 -7.94 4.80 32.64
CA CYS A 2 -7.06 5.04 31.50
C CYS A 2 -7.18 6.51 31.12
N GLN A 3 -6.11 7.26 31.23
CA GLN A 3 -6.09 8.67 30.79
C GLN A 3 -5.98 8.67 29.25
N GLU A 4 -7.01 9.12 28.58
CA GLU A 4 -6.98 9.45 27.14
C GLU A 4 -6.06 10.68 26.94
N LYS A 5 -4.91 10.47 26.30
CA LYS A 5 -4.11 11.55 25.74
C LYS A 5 -4.87 12.12 24.54
N LYS A 6 -5.44 13.31 24.70
CA LYS A 6 -5.97 14.11 23.59
C LYS A 6 -4.84 14.48 22.64
N TYR A 7 -4.88 13.98 21.43
CA TYR A 7 -4.07 14.48 20.32
C TYR A 7 -4.60 15.85 19.91
N THR A 8 -3.87 16.91 20.22
CA THR A 8 -4.10 18.24 19.64
C THR A 8 -3.32 18.32 18.34
N GLY A 9 -3.98 18.05 17.21
CA GLY A 9 -3.44 18.33 15.88
C GLY A 9 -3.19 19.83 15.71
N ILE A 10 -2.15 20.19 14.94
CA ILE A 10 -1.88 21.57 14.53
C ILE A 10 -3.15 22.13 13.87
N ASP A 11 -3.73 23.20 14.41
CA ASP A 11 -4.92 23.81 13.82
C ASP A 11 -4.54 24.63 12.56
N ARG A 12 -5.55 24.97 11.73
CA ARG A 12 -5.32 25.76 10.51
C ARG A 12 -4.67 27.12 10.77
N ARG A 13 -4.86 27.72 11.93
CA ARG A 13 -4.26 29.01 12.30
C ARG A 13 -2.79 28.83 12.64
N GLU A 14 -2.45 27.76 13.30
CA GLU A 14 -1.06 27.41 13.63
C GLU A 14 -0.26 27.06 12.37
N PHE A 15 -0.85 26.32 11.42
CA PHE A 15 -0.24 26.06 10.12
C PHE A 15 -0.02 27.34 9.31
N LEU A 16 -0.99 28.26 9.31
CA LEU A 16 -0.86 29.56 8.63
C LEU A 16 0.16 30.49 9.31
N ARG A 17 0.31 30.43 10.62
CA ARG A 17 1.36 31.20 11.34
C ARG A 17 2.76 30.71 10.99
N ILE A 18 2.95 29.39 10.87
CA ILE A 18 4.23 28.81 10.44
C ILE A 18 4.53 29.17 8.97
N GLY A 19 3.52 29.17 8.09
CA GLY A 19 3.66 29.57 6.69
C GLY A 19 3.94 31.08 6.50
N LEU A 20 3.36 31.94 7.34
CA LEU A 20 3.59 33.39 7.30
C LEU A 20 4.95 33.81 7.89
N ALA A 21 5.49 33.06 8.84
CA ALA A 21 6.85 33.33 9.37
C ALA A 21 7.93 33.14 8.27
N GLY A 22 7.70 32.26 7.28
CA GLY A 22 8.58 32.06 6.13
C GLY A 22 8.59 33.21 5.10
N THR A 23 7.53 34.05 5.07
CA THR A 23 7.41 35.13 4.06
C THR A 23 7.74 36.50 4.60
N THR A 24 7.81 36.70 5.91
CA THR A 24 8.17 37.98 6.56
C THR A 24 9.67 38.18 6.75
N SER A 25 10.49 37.15 6.49
CA SER A 25 11.96 37.26 6.66
C SER A 25 12.68 38.19 5.67
N VAL A 26 11.96 38.77 4.69
CA VAL A 26 12.52 39.73 3.71
C VAL A 26 12.65 41.16 4.30
N PHE A 27 12.01 41.45 5.44
CA PHE A 27 11.97 42.79 6.03
C PHE A 27 12.58 42.93 7.44
N LEU A 28 13.06 41.83 8.01
CA LEU A 28 13.72 41.86 9.34
C LEU A 28 15.24 41.89 9.17
N GLY A 29 15.90 42.81 9.82
CA GLY A 29 17.37 42.92 9.83
C GLY A 29 18.04 41.62 10.32
N TRP A 30 19.36 41.55 10.24
CA TRP A 30 20.17 40.35 10.56
C TRP A 30 19.82 39.67 11.89
N ASP A 31 19.40 40.44 12.90
CA ASP A 31 18.99 39.90 14.20
C ASP A 31 17.68 39.11 14.13
N GLY A 32 16.73 39.50 13.27
CA GLY A 32 15.49 38.75 13.07
C GLY A 32 15.66 37.46 12.25
N LEU A 33 16.71 37.37 11.43
CA LEU A 33 17.08 36.15 10.71
C LEU A 33 17.66 35.09 11.66
N ALA A 34 18.42 35.50 12.65
CA ALA A 34 18.99 34.59 13.65
C ALA A 34 17.87 33.97 14.53
N ASP A 35 16.89 34.77 14.96
CA ASP A 35 15.74 34.29 15.72
C ASP A 35 14.81 33.39 14.86
N ALA A 36 14.61 33.74 13.57
CA ALA A 36 13.83 32.88 12.66
C ALA A 36 14.53 31.55 12.35
N MET A 37 15.87 31.53 12.25
CA MET A 37 16.66 30.31 12.12
C MET A 37 16.64 29.46 13.40
N GLN A 38 16.57 30.11 14.57
CA GLN A 38 16.51 29.45 15.89
C GLN A 38 15.12 28.81 16.12
N ILE A 39 14.05 29.43 15.61
CA ILE A 39 12.68 28.85 15.59
C ILE A 39 12.59 27.68 14.61
N ALA A 40 13.33 27.70 13.50
CA ALA A 40 13.42 26.60 12.55
C ALA A 40 14.28 25.40 13.06
N ALA A 41 15.08 25.63 14.11
CA ALA A 41 15.81 24.60 14.85
C ALA A 41 14.95 23.95 15.96
N SER A 42 13.61 24.13 15.93
CA SER A 42 12.69 23.45 16.82
C SER A 42 12.82 21.93 16.65
N GLU A 43 12.91 21.26 17.77
CA GLU A 43 13.00 19.81 18.02
C GLU A 43 12.79 18.93 16.75
N PRO A 44 13.68 17.99 16.45
CA PRO A 44 13.49 17.13 15.29
C PRO A 44 12.12 16.47 15.38
N PHE A 45 11.32 16.58 14.32
CA PHE A 45 10.01 15.96 14.26
C PHE A 45 10.17 14.44 14.47
N VAL A 46 9.74 13.97 15.64
CA VAL A 46 9.78 12.54 15.96
C VAL A 46 8.52 11.89 15.39
N PHE A 47 8.71 11.08 14.37
CA PHE A 47 7.62 10.26 13.85
C PHE A 47 7.10 9.34 14.96
N PRO A 48 5.76 9.26 15.18
CA PRO A 48 5.21 8.32 16.13
C PRO A 48 5.52 6.88 15.69
N ALA A 49 5.76 6.01 16.64
CA ALA A 49 5.99 4.60 16.34
C ALA A 49 4.80 4.01 15.55
N PRO A 50 5.04 3.25 14.49
CA PRO A 50 3.97 2.68 13.68
C PRO A 50 3.13 1.70 14.50
N VAL A 51 1.82 1.74 14.29
CA VAL A 51 0.86 0.82 14.90
C VAL A 51 0.59 -0.32 13.93
N TYR A 52 0.67 -1.55 14.42
CA TYR A 52 0.47 -2.76 13.62
C TYR A 52 -0.85 -3.44 13.99
N ARG A 53 -1.47 -4.08 13.01
CA ARG A 53 -2.61 -4.98 13.20
C ARG A 53 -2.46 -6.24 12.37
N THR A 54 -3.07 -7.31 12.82
CA THR A 54 -3.12 -8.56 12.05
C THR A 54 -4.16 -8.41 10.93
N LEU A 55 -3.74 -8.68 9.70
CA LEU A 55 -4.61 -8.66 8.53
C LEU A 55 -5.44 -9.95 8.47
N GLY A 56 -6.55 -9.95 9.20
CA GLY A 56 -7.49 -11.08 9.27
C GLY A 56 -6.79 -12.43 9.46
N ARG A 57 -7.25 -13.43 8.72
CA ARG A 57 -6.73 -14.80 8.80
C ARG A 57 -5.37 -15.02 8.13
N THR A 58 -4.84 -14.03 7.41
CA THR A 58 -3.50 -14.12 6.81
C THR A 58 -2.39 -14.23 7.86
N GLY A 59 -2.65 -13.76 9.08
CA GLY A 59 -1.65 -13.68 10.14
C GLY A 59 -0.58 -12.60 9.92
N LEU A 60 -0.61 -11.87 8.80
CA LEU A 60 0.34 -10.80 8.51
C LEU A 60 0.13 -9.63 9.47
N LYS A 61 1.19 -9.21 10.16
CA LYS A 61 1.18 -8.01 10.99
C LYS A 61 1.57 -6.80 10.14
N ILE A 62 0.58 -6.05 9.67
CA ILE A 62 0.77 -4.88 8.82
C ILE A 62 0.56 -3.58 9.60
N THR A 63 1.17 -2.50 9.15
CA THR A 63 0.89 -1.16 9.65
C THR A 63 -0.54 -0.75 9.30
N ILE A 64 -1.23 -0.05 10.24
CA ILE A 64 -2.60 0.45 10.00
C ILE A 64 -2.65 1.53 8.91
N VAL A 65 -1.54 2.20 8.66
CA VAL A 65 -1.32 3.07 7.51
C VAL A 65 -0.36 2.35 6.58
N SER A 66 -0.82 2.04 5.38
CA SER A 66 -0.07 1.31 4.36
C SER A 66 0.27 2.23 3.20
N PHE A 67 1.22 1.83 2.36
CA PHE A 67 1.65 2.63 1.21
C PHE A 67 0.90 2.21 -0.06
N GLY A 68 0.06 3.11 -0.60
CA GLY A 68 -0.56 2.96 -1.93
C GLY A 68 0.34 3.55 -3.01
N ALA A 69 0.97 2.70 -3.83
CA ALA A 69 2.00 3.14 -4.77
C ALA A 69 1.47 3.74 -6.08
N MET A 70 0.16 3.71 -6.36
CA MET A 70 -0.44 4.00 -7.66
C MET A 70 0.02 5.32 -8.31
N LEU A 71 0.19 6.37 -7.53
CA LEU A 71 0.55 7.71 -8.01
C LEU A 71 1.96 8.15 -7.61
N THR A 72 2.82 7.22 -7.18
CA THR A 72 4.17 7.53 -6.69
C THR A 72 5.21 7.05 -7.70
N PRO A 73 5.81 7.96 -8.50
CA PRO A 73 6.81 7.62 -9.49
C PRO A 73 8.23 7.46 -8.90
N GLU A 74 8.48 8.03 -7.71
CA GLU A 74 9.77 8.02 -7.05
C GLU A 74 9.87 6.89 -6.02
N SER A 75 10.88 6.01 -6.14
CA SER A 75 11.14 4.93 -5.18
C SER A 75 11.53 5.45 -3.80
N GLU A 76 12.23 6.57 -3.76
CA GLU A 76 12.76 7.20 -2.55
C GLU A 76 11.66 7.58 -1.55
N VAL A 77 10.49 7.99 -2.04
CA VAL A 77 9.33 8.30 -1.17
C VAL A 77 8.85 7.04 -0.44
N MET A 78 8.83 5.90 -1.14
CA MET A 78 8.48 4.61 -0.53
C MET A 78 9.56 4.15 0.45
N GLU A 79 10.83 4.33 0.10
CA GLU A 79 11.97 3.96 0.95
C GLU A 79 11.90 4.71 2.29
N ILE A 80 11.62 6.02 2.26
CA ILE A 80 11.42 6.84 3.47
C ILE A 80 10.27 6.26 4.31
N ALA A 81 9.13 5.93 3.71
CA ALA A 81 8.01 5.35 4.44
C ALA A 81 8.38 4.00 5.09
N PHE A 82 9.11 3.14 4.37
CA PHE A 82 9.58 1.85 4.90
C PHE A 82 10.58 2.02 6.05
N ASP A 83 11.48 3.00 5.94
CA ASP A 83 12.46 3.30 7.00
C ASP A 83 11.79 3.87 8.27
N HIS A 84 10.59 4.45 8.12
CA HIS A 84 9.74 4.87 9.25
C HIS A 84 8.77 3.77 9.72
N GLY A 85 8.95 2.53 9.24
CA GLY A 85 8.27 1.33 9.73
C GLY A 85 6.97 0.97 9.02
N VAL A 86 6.57 1.68 7.95
CA VAL A 86 5.51 1.21 7.06
C VAL A 86 5.99 -0.11 6.42
N ASN A 87 5.22 -1.18 6.60
CA ASN A 87 5.63 -2.51 6.18
C ASN A 87 4.67 -3.19 5.19
N TYR A 88 3.78 -2.42 4.57
CA TYR A 88 2.87 -2.93 3.55
C TYR A 88 2.78 -1.95 2.39
N VAL A 89 2.95 -2.44 1.17
CA VAL A 89 2.81 -1.68 -0.07
C VAL A 89 1.81 -2.34 -1.01
N ASP A 90 0.90 -1.54 -1.57
CA ASP A 90 -0.06 -1.95 -2.59
C ASP A 90 0.29 -1.32 -3.94
N THR A 91 0.47 -2.17 -4.95
CA THR A 91 0.72 -1.80 -6.34
C THR A 91 -0.19 -2.58 -7.29
N ALA A 92 -0.01 -2.45 -8.58
CA ALA A 92 -0.71 -3.24 -9.60
C ALA A 92 0.01 -3.26 -10.94
N ARG A 93 -0.21 -4.35 -11.70
CA ARG A 93 0.31 -4.57 -13.05
C ARG A 93 0.05 -3.37 -14.00
N ARG A 94 -1.08 -2.69 -13.84
CA ARG A 94 -1.51 -1.59 -14.72
C ARG A 94 -1.21 -0.19 -14.23
N TYR A 95 -0.69 -0.02 -13.02
CA TYR A 95 -0.40 1.30 -12.49
C TYR A 95 0.72 1.97 -13.27
N MET A 96 0.57 3.26 -13.55
CA MET A 96 1.54 4.07 -14.30
C MET A 96 1.94 3.44 -15.64
N GLY A 97 0.97 2.91 -16.40
CA GLY A 97 1.24 2.26 -17.69
C GLY A 97 2.06 0.96 -17.58
N GLY A 98 2.11 0.34 -16.40
CA GLY A 98 2.86 -0.89 -16.14
C GLY A 98 4.25 -0.66 -15.51
N ASN A 99 4.65 0.59 -15.24
CA ASN A 99 5.98 0.91 -14.69
C ASN A 99 6.03 0.95 -13.16
N ASN A 100 4.87 0.97 -12.48
CA ASN A 100 4.82 1.16 -11.03
C ASN A 100 5.46 0.01 -10.25
N GLU A 101 5.28 -1.24 -10.67
CA GLU A 101 5.90 -2.39 -10.01
C GLU A 101 7.43 -2.32 -10.04
N GLY A 102 8.03 -1.84 -11.14
CA GLY A 102 9.47 -1.60 -11.20
C GLY A 102 9.94 -0.51 -10.23
N THR A 103 9.13 0.53 -10.01
CA THR A 103 9.41 1.56 -8.99
C THR A 103 9.34 0.99 -7.58
N VAL A 104 8.31 0.19 -7.29
CA VAL A 104 8.19 -0.53 -6.00
C VAL A 104 9.36 -1.49 -5.82
N GLY A 105 9.75 -2.23 -6.87
CA GLY A 105 10.90 -3.15 -6.84
C GLY A 105 12.21 -2.46 -6.45
N ARG A 106 12.44 -1.23 -6.95
CA ARG A 106 13.61 -0.44 -6.52
C ARG A 106 13.55 -0.11 -5.03
N ALA A 107 12.39 0.34 -4.54
CA ALA A 107 12.21 0.67 -3.12
C ALA A 107 12.34 -0.55 -2.19
N LEU A 108 12.06 -1.76 -2.69
CA LEU A 108 12.17 -3.01 -1.94
C LEU A 108 13.60 -3.55 -1.84
N LYS A 109 14.56 -3.00 -2.58
CA LYS A 109 15.92 -3.51 -2.63
C LYS A 109 16.57 -3.56 -1.25
N GLY A 110 16.93 -4.75 -0.79
CA GLY A 110 17.50 -5.01 0.54
C GLY A 110 16.48 -4.93 1.70
N LYS A 111 15.18 -4.79 1.41
CA LYS A 111 14.11 -4.67 2.42
C LYS A 111 12.95 -5.64 2.17
N ARG A 112 13.01 -6.49 1.11
CA ARG A 112 11.88 -7.33 0.68
C ARG A 112 11.33 -8.24 1.79
N ASP A 113 12.19 -8.75 2.63
CA ASP A 113 11.84 -9.62 3.77
C ASP A 113 11.08 -8.90 4.90
N LYS A 114 11.14 -7.56 4.92
CA LYS A 114 10.50 -6.72 5.94
C LYS A 114 9.20 -6.08 5.45
N ILE A 115 8.95 -6.08 4.15
CA ILE A 115 7.82 -5.39 3.53
C ILE A 115 6.89 -6.41 2.88
N TYR A 116 5.63 -6.40 3.27
CA TYR A 116 4.57 -7.16 2.61
C TYR A 116 4.14 -6.45 1.33
N VAL A 117 4.06 -7.21 0.25
CA VAL A 117 3.75 -6.69 -1.09
C VAL A 117 2.42 -7.27 -1.56
N ALA A 118 1.50 -6.38 -1.87
CA ALA A 118 0.29 -6.72 -2.62
C ALA A 118 0.37 -6.16 -4.03
N THR A 119 0.08 -7.01 -5.02
CA THR A 119 -0.10 -6.57 -6.41
C THR A 119 -1.37 -7.18 -7.01
N LYS A 120 -1.69 -6.83 -8.26
CA LYS A 120 -3.00 -7.14 -8.84
C LYS A 120 -2.87 -7.70 -10.25
N ILE A 121 -3.61 -8.77 -10.52
CA ILE A 121 -3.80 -9.32 -11.86
C ILE A 121 -4.65 -8.35 -12.67
N SER A 122 -4.25 -8.09 -13.92
CA SER A 122 -5.00 -7.20 -14.81
C SER A 122 -6.47 -7.61 -14.95
N PRO A 123 -7.41 -6.67 -15.01
CA PRO A 123 -8.82 -6.97 -15.25
C PRO A 123 -9.08 -7.75 -16.55
N SER A 124 -8.21 -7.59 -17.54
CA SER A 124 -8.30 -8.31 -18.82
C SER A 124 -7.77 -9.74 -18.80
N SER A 125 -7.00 -10.11 -17.77
CA SER A 125 -6.39 -11.45 -17.65
C SER A 125 -7.40 -12.43 -17.05
N ARG A 126 -8.03 -13.23 -17.91
CA ARG A 126 -9.09 -14.14 -17.54
C ARG A 126 -8.74 -15.60 -17.79
N SER A 127 -7.77 -15.90 -18.65
CA SER A 127 -7.29 -17.27 -18.86
C SER A 127 -6.10 -17.58 -17.93
N LYS A 128 -5.87 -18.85 -17.72
CA LYS A 128 -4.74 -19.36 -16.96
C LYS A 128 -3.41 -18.77 -17.43
N GLU A 129 -3.16 -18.81 -18.74
CA GLU A 129 -1.91 -18.33 -19.34
C GLU A 129 -1.71 -16.83 -19.11
N ALA A 130 -2.80 -16.04 -19.25
CA ALA A 130 -2.76 -14.59 -19.01
C ALA A 130 -2.47 -14.27 -17.54
N ILE A 131 -3.06 -15.01 -16.61
CA ILE A 131 -2.82 -14.84 -15.17
C ILE A 131 -1.38 -15.21 -14.81
N PHE A 132 -0.88 -16.37 -15.29
CA PHE A 132 0.52 -16.73 -15.08
C PHE A 132 1.47 -15.67 -15.63
N LYS A 133 1.23 -15.19 -16.86
CA LYS A 133 2.03 -14.13 -17.48
C LYS A 133 2.03 -12.84 -16.66
N ASP A 134 0.89 -12.43 -16.12
CA ASP A 134 0.78 -11.24 -15.27
C ASP A 134 1.63 -11.42 -14.01
N VAL A 135 1.48 -12.54 -13.31
CA VAL A 135 2.23 -12.80 -12.06
C VAL A 135 3.73 -12.89 -12.32
N GLU A 136 4.16 -13.64 -13.34
CA GLU A 136 5.59 -13.74 -13.71
C GLU A 136 6.17 -12.36 -14.06
N THR A 137 5.39 -11.54 -14.76
CA THR A 137 5.81 -10.18 -15.08
C THR A 137 5.92 -9.33 -13.81
N SER A 138 4.93 -9.42 -12.91
CA SER A 138 4.97 -8.70 -11.63
C SER A 138 6.18 -9.10 -10.79
N LEU A 139 6.48 -10.38 -10.67
CA LEU A 139 7.64 -10.88 -9.92
C LEU A 139 8.95 -10.34 -10.49
N ARG A 140 9.11 -10.36 -11.82
CA ARG A 140 10.28 -9.83 -12.51
C ARG A 140 10.43 -8.32 -12.28
N GLU A 141 9.36 -7.53 -12.46
CA GLU A 141 9.40 -6.07 -12.26
C GLU A 141 9.65 -5.69 -10.80
N LEU A 142 9.05 -6.42 -9.86
CA LEU A 142 9.27 -6.23 -8.42
C LEU A 142 10.65 -6.71 -7.94
N GLY A 143 11.35 -7.52 -8.75
CA GLY A 143 12.65 -8.09 -8.37
C GLY A 143 12.57 -9.07 -7.20
N THR A 144 11.54 -9.92 -7.18
CA THR A 144 11.27 -10.87 -6.08
C THR A 144 10.72 -12.19 -6.61
N ASP A 145 10.89 -13.27 -5.87
CA ASP A 145 10.39 -14.59 -6.23
C ASP A 145 8.93 -14.82 -5.78
N TYR A 146 8.41 -13.96 -4.92
CA TYR A 146 7.05 -14.09 -4.41
C TYR A 146 6.41 -12.74 -4.09
N VAL A 147 5.08 -12.71 -4.08
CA VAL A 147 4.28 -11.64 -3.48
C VAL A 147 3.46 -12.18 -2.32
N ASP A 148 3.20 -11.32 -1.33
CA ASP A 148 2.42 -11.73 -0.17
C ASP A 148 0.94 -11.84 -0.52
N ILE A 149 0.41 -10.90 -1.28
CA ILE A 149 -1.00 -10.92 -1.70
C ILE A 149 -1.08 -10.68 -3.21
N ILE A 150 -1.77 -11.57 -3.92
CA ILE A 150 -2.21 -11.33 -5.29
C ILE A 150 -3.70 -11.05 -5.31
N GLN A 151 -4.12 -9.98 -5.97
CA GLN A 151 -5.51 -9.54 -5.99
C GLN A 151 -6.11 -9.60 -7.39
N LEU A 152 -7.35 -10.00 -7.53
CA LEU A 152 -8.13 -9.77 -8.73
C LEU A 152 -8.48 -8.28 -8.82
N HIS A 153 -7.95 -7.58 -9.82
CA HIS A 153 -8.06 -6.13 -9.92
C HIS A 153 -9.44 -5.70 -10.42
N ASN A 154 -10.08 -4.81 -9.69
CA ASN A 154 -11.34 -4.15 -10.05
C ASN A 154 -12.43 -5.15 -10.48
N VAL A 155 -12.81 -6.02 -9.56
CA VAL A 155 -13.95 -6.92 -9.72
C VAL A 155 -15.24 -6.09 -9.61
N THR A 156 -16.18 -6.31 -10.53
CA THR A 156 -17.39 -5.48 -10.66
C THR A 156 -18.68 -6.21 -10.31
N SER A 157 -18.64 -7.54 -10.22
CA SER A 157 -19.80 -8.36 -9.85
C SER A 157 -19.37 -9.72 -9.30
N ARG A 158 -20.34 -10.46 -8.74
CA ARG A 158 -20.15 -11.82 -8.24
C ARG A 158 -19.64 -12.78 -9.31
N GLU A 159 -20.17 -12.68 -10.51
CA GLU A 159 -19.85 -13.57 -11.65
C GLU A 159 -18.57 -13.18 -12.36
N ASP A 160 -18.06 -12.00 -12.15
CA ASP A 160 -16.92 -11.45 -12.91
C ASP A 160 -15.66 -12.23 -12.57
N ARG A 161 -15.24 -12.89 -11.86
CA ARG A 161 -14.00 -13.71 -11.66
C ARG A 161 -13.96 -14.42 -10.30
N ILE A 162 -14.79 -13.96 -9.36
CA ILE A 162 -14.77 -14.49 -7.97
C ILE A 162 -15.07 -16.00 -7.97
N LEU A 163 -16.07 -16.43 -8.73
CA LEU A 163 -16.55 -17.82 -8.74
C LEU A 163 -15.95 -18.64 -9.89
N ASN A 164 -15.09 -18.07 -10.73
CA ASN A 164 -14.53 -18.78 -11.87
C ASN A 164 -13.56 -19.90 -11.41
N PRO A 165 -13.85 -21.18 -11.67
CA PRO A 165 -13.04 -22.29 -11.18
C PRO A 165 -11.63 -22.33 -11.80
N GLU A 166 -11.49 -21.96 -13.08
CA GLU A 166 -10.17 -21.92 -13.74
C GLU A 166 -9.26 -20.87 -13.11
N ILE A 167 -9.80 -19.69 -12.76
CA ILE A 167 -9.06 -18.65 -12.07
C ILE A 167 -8.63 -19.14 -10.69
N ARG A 168 -9.55 -19.74 -9.93
CA ARG A 168 -9.23 -20.28 -8.60
C ARG A 168 -8.15 -21.35 -8.66
N GLU A 169 -8.29 -22.32 -9.57
CA GLU A 169 -7.28 -23.36 -9.78
C GLU A 169 -5.92 -22.75 -10.14
N THR A 170 -5.91 -21.74 -11.01
CA THR A 170 -4.68 -21.03 -11.41
C THR A 170 -4.00 -20.35 -10.22
N LEU A 171 -4.78 -19.67 -9.37
CA LEU A 171 -4.27 -19.04 -8.16
C LEU A 171 -3.71 -20.07 -7.17
N VAL A 172 -4.38 -21.21 -6.99
CA VAL A 172 -3.88 -22.30 -6.14
C VAL A 172 -2.54 -22.81 -6.66
N ARG A 173 -2.39 -23.04 -7.96
CA ARG A 173 -1.10 -23.46 -8.57
C ARG A 173 0.02 -22.46 -8.35
N LEU A 174 -0.28 -21.15 -8.45
CA LEU A 174 0.70 -20.11 -8.16
C LEU A 174 1.15 -20.13 -6.69
N LYS A 175 0.22 -20.44 -5.78
CA LYS A 175 0.52 -20.61 -4.34
C LYS A 175 1.35 -21.87 -4.08
N GLU A 176 1.02 -23.00 -4.72
CA GLU A 176 1.80 -24.25 -4.64
C GLU A 176 3.24 -24.07 -5.14
N GLN A 177 3.43 -23.21 -6.15
CA GLN A 177 4.75 -22.83 -6.65
C GLN A 177 5.50 -21.84 -5.74
N GLY A 178 4.90 -21.41 -4.62
CA GLY A 178 5.49 -20.46 -3.71
C GLY A 178 5.53 -19.00 -4.19
N LYS A 179 4.90 -18.70 -5.35
CA LYS A 179 4.89 -17.36 -5.96
C LYS A 179 3.93 -16.38 -5.30
N VAL A 180 2.91 -16.91 -4.62
CA VAL A 180 1.85 -16.14 -3.97
C VAL A 180 1.51 -16.77 -2.62
N ARG A 181 1.31 -15.96 -1.59
CA ARG A 181 0.94 -16.47 -0.25
C ARG A 181 -0.55 -16.41 0.00
N PHE A 182 -1.22 -15.32 -0.35
CA PHE A 182 -2.62 -15.05 -0.08
C PHE A 182 -3.34 -14.49 -1.30
N PHE A 183 -4.66 -14.66 -1.34
CA PHE A 183 -5.51 -14.18 -2.42
C PHE A 183 -6.41 -13.05 -1.95
N GLY A 184 -6.60 -12.06 -2.83
CA GLY A 184 -7.48 -10.94 -2.57
C GLY A 184 -8.28 -10.51 -3.78
N VAL A 185 -9.20 -9.60 -3.56
CA VAL A 185 -9.93 -8.89 -4.60
C VAL A 185 -9.90 -7.39 -4.34
N THR A 186 -10.02 -6.60 -5.40
CA THR A 186 -10.29 -5.16 -5.27
C THR A 186 -11.53 -4.78 -6.05
N SER A 187 -12.30 -3.83 -5.55
CA SER A 187 -13.49 -3.29 -6.22
C SER A 187 -13.57 -1.79 -6.05
N HIS A 188 -14.11 -1.10 -7.06
CA HIS A 188 -14.46 0.33 -7.04
C HIS A 188 -15.90 0.56 -7.43
N THR A 189 -16.67 -0.51 -7.65
CA THR A 189 -18.08 -0.47 -8.00
C THR A 189 -18.77 -1.72 -7.48
N ASN A 190 -20.03 -1.60 -7.07
CA ASN A 190 -20.82 -2.72 -6.52
C ASN A 190 -20.13 -3.42 -5.33
N GLU A 191 -19.45 -2.66 -4.48
CA GLU A 191 -18.64 -3.18 -3.38
C GLU A 191 -19.44 -4.13 -2.49
N ALA A 192 -20.70 -3.79 -2.19
CA ALA A 192 -21.57 -4.62 -1.36
C ALA A 192 -21.84 -5.99 -2.00
N GLU A 193 -22.07 -6.05 -3.32
CA GLU A 193 -22.27 -7.32 -4.04
C GLU A 193 -20.99 -8.15 -4.04
N VAL A 194 -19.85 -7.53 -4.32
CA VAL A 194 -18.54 -8.20 -4.33
C VAL A 194 -18.20 -8.72 -2.94
N LEU A 195 -18.40 -7.93 -1.88
CA LEU A 195 -18.14 -8.35 -0.50
C LEU A 195 -19.06 -9.51 -0.08
N ASN A 196 -20.37 -9.44 -0.42
CA ASN A 196 -21.29 -10.53 -0.15
C ASN A 196 -20.88 -11.80 -0.87
N ALA A 197 -20.43 -11.71 -2.14
CA ALA A 197 -19.94 -12.88 -2.87
C ALA A 197 -18.74 -13.56 -2.20
N ILE A 198 -17.86 -12.78 -1.54
CA ILE A 198 -16.70 -13.30 -0.81
C ILE A 198 -17.14 -13.91 0.54
N VAL A 199 -18.04 -13.24 1.25
CA VAL A 199 -18.55 -13.70 2.56
C VAL A 199 -19.36 -14.98 2.44
N ASP A 200 -20.21 -15.08 1.40
CA ASP A 200 -21.07 -16.24 1.11
C ASP A 200 -20.29 -17.42 0.51
N ASP A 201 -19.04 -17.21 0.11
CA ASP A 201 -18.20 -18.27 -0.44
C ASP A 201 -17.87 -19.32 0.62
N LYS A 202 -18.44 -20.51 0.49
CA LYS A 202 -18.27 -21.63 1.44
C LYS A 202 -16.81 -22.03 1.60
N ASP A 203 -16.01 -21.90 0.55
CA ASP A 203 -14.59 -22.26 0.54
C ASP A 203 -13.74 -21.17 1.21
N ARG A 204 -14.32 -19.98 1.43
CA ARG A 204 -13.59 -18.82 1.94
C ARG A 204 -12.28 -18.59 1.19
N PHE A 205 -12.36 -18.64 -0.13
CA PHE A 205 -11.18 -18.69 -1.01
C PHE A 205 -10.31 -17.42 -0.89
N PHE A 206 -10.92 -16.25 -0.88
CA PHE A 206 -10.19 -14.99 -0.80
C PHE A 206 -9.93 -14.57 0.65
N ASP A 207 -8.71 -14.15 0.93
CA ASP A 207 -8.22 -13.78 2.26
C ASP A 207 -8.43 -12.29 2.57
N THR A 208 -8.45 -11.44 1.53
CA THR A 208 -8.52 -9.98 1.66
C THR A 208 -9.45 -9.36 0.62
N ALA A 209 -10.04 -8.22 0.98
CA ALA A 209 -10.76 -7.34 0.06
C ALA A 209 -10.31 -5.89 0.25
N LEU A 210 -10.11 -5.16 -0.85
CA LEU A 210 -9.83 -3.74 -0.89
C LEU A 210 -10.97 -3.04 -1.65
N VAL A 211 -11.76 -2.25 -0.96
CA VAL A 211 -12.94 -1.54 -1.45
C VAL A 211 -12.88 -0.07 -1.09
#